data_71c34f0f85925773bf36fd260e34cf70
#
_entry.id   71c34f0f85925773bf36fd260e34cf70
#
_cell.length_a   1.000
_cell.length_b   1.000
_cell.length_c   1.000
_cell.angle_alpha   90.00
_cell.angle_beta   90.00
_cell.angle_gamma   90.00
#
_symmetry.space_group_name_H-M   'P 1'
#
loop_
_entity.id
_entity.type
_entity.pdbx_description
1 polymer ?
#
loop_
_entity_poly.entity_id
_entity_poly.type
_entity_poly.pdbx_seq_one_letter_code
_entity_poly.pdbx_strand_id
1 'polypeptide(L)'
;MIKRFTQGLTLLVTLCFFTTLLAASPILINRTVAIVNNQVITQSDLDGAVAQVKTQIQQSGQTPPSTLDLQRHVLNQLILQSVASQLAKLNGIVVTSKDVDAAIQTIAGRNHLTMDKMLALVKQGGTSIASYRKRIHDQILVSRLEQKAVAGSIMLTPSEINNFIKQRSKQGNPNDQYEVQHILLTLPAHPTPEDIAKTKQQADKIIAQIKAKKLTFKQAAQKYSQASDALQGGGLGWKTLNDLPTIFVNAVQNMKPGEISAPIQSNGGIHIIKLLAKKAPDQAQHFVEQYHVRQILIKLSPVMNNEQAKNLLNHILMDLKNGGDFGKLARAYTQNDAAHESNGDLGWITLAKQDPGFSEQVKSLAINKVSKPFVTKSGWQIIEVLGKKKVDNTQAYEREVAAKALFQQKAEQAVQTWQAQIRGESYVKILVPELRDDNID
;
A
#
# COMPACT_ATOMS: atom_id res chain seq x y z
N MET A 1 -95.99 -60.13 -29.35
CA MET A 1 -95.75 -59.66 -30.77
C MET A 1 -94.40 -58.97 -30.84
N ILE A 2 -93.56 -59.54 -31.70
CA ILE A 2 -92.49 -58.87 -32.50
C ILE A 2 -91.34 -58.17 -31.77
N LYS A 3 -90.20 -58.88 -31.64
CA LYS A 3 -88.92 -58.76 -32.37
C LYS A 3 -88.29 -57.37 -32.34
N ARG A 4 -87.06 -57.22 -31.85
CA ARG A 4 -85.79 -57.24 -32.60
C ARG A 4 -84.56 -57.02 -31.70
N PHE A 5 -83.65 -57.88 -31.82
CA PHE A 5 -82.20 -57.84 -31.83
C PHE A 5 -81.57 -56.51 -32.13
N THR A 6 -80.62 -56.07 -31.38
CA THR A 6 -79.36 -55.50 -31.93
C THR A 6 -78.22 -55.71 -30.93
N GLN A 7 -77.17 -56.28 -31.42
CA GLN A 7 -75.84 -56.42 -30.83
C GLN A 7 -75.18 -55.09 -30.66
N GLY A 8 -74.63 -54.84 -29.53
CA GLY A 8 -73.81 -53.61 -29.26
C GLY A 8 -72.44 -54.06 -28.75
N LEU A 9 -71.46 -53.85 -29.57
CA LEU A 9 -70.05 -54.12 -29.50
C LEU A 9 -69.41 -53.47 -28.25
N THR A 10 -68.83 -54.28 -27.37
CA THR A 10 -68.04 -53.85 -26.22
C THR A 10 -66.68 -53.38 -26.70
N LEU A 11 -66.48 -52.11 -26.71
CA LEU A 11 -65.18 -51.45 -27.03
C LEU A 11 -64.37 -51.39 -25.73
N LEU A 12 -63.36 -52.25 -25.60
CA LEU A 12 -62.41 -52.29 -24.49
C LEU A 12 -61.42 -51.16 -24.72
N VAL A 13 -61.59 -50.01 -24.04
CA VAL A 13 -60.62 -48.90 -24.05
C VAL A 13 -59.53 -49.21 -23.03
N THR A 14 -58.39 -49.72 -23.53
CA THR A 14 -57.16 -49.94 -22.76
C THR A 14 -56.53 -48.54 -22.51
N LEU A 15 -56.71 -47.99 -21.31
CA LEU A 15 -56.10 -46.71 -20.88
C LEU A 15 -54.61 -47.01 -20.54
N CYS A 16 -53.68 -46.80 -21.50
CA CYS A 16 -52.26 -46.77 -21.24
C CYS A 16 -51.91 -45.61 -20.31
N PHE A 17 -51.72 -45.90 -19.03
CA PHE A 17 -51.07 -44.97 -18.10
C PHE A 17 -49.59 -44.79 -18.53
N PHE A 18 -49.31 -43.74 -19.30
CA PHE A 18 -47.95 -43.25 -19.49
C PHE A 18 -47.51 -42.61 -18.15
N THR A 19 -46.84 -43.37 -17.30
CA THR A 19 -46.10 -42.84 -16.16
C THR A 19 -44.91 -42.08 -16.72
N THR A 20 -45.06 -40.75 -16.85
CA THR A 20 -43.92 -39.87 -17.03
C THR A 20 -43.05 -39.99 -15.78
N LEU A 21 -41.94 -40.75 -15.88
CA LEU A 21 -40.84 -40.61 -14.93
C LEU A 21 -40.39 -39.17 -14.99
N LEU A 22 -40.80 -38.33 -14.04
CA LEU A 22 -40.08 -37.10 -13.77
C LEU A 22 -38.66 -37.54 -13.33
N ALA A 23 -37.71 -37.47 -14.27
CA ALA A 23 -36.32 -37.52 -13.93
C ALA A 23 -36.05 -36.33 -13.00
N ALA A 24 -35.98 -36.61 -11.69
CA ALA A 24 -35.48 -35.61 -10.73
C ALA A 24 -34.13 -35.19 -11.25
N SER A 25 -34.03 -33.90 -11.63
CA SER A 25 -32.73 -33.31 -12.00
C SER A 25 -31.77 -33.63 -10.86
N PRO A 26 -30.58 -34.19 -11.16
CA PRO A 26 -29.63 -34.51 -10.12
C PRO A 26 -29.36 -33.25 -9.31
N ILE A 27 -29.69 -33.29 -8.02
CA ILE A 27 -29.24 -32.26 -7.09
C ILE A 27 -27.71 -32.26 -7.19
N LEU A 28 -27.13 -31.22 -7.76
CA LEU A 28 -25.69 -31.07 -7.85
C LEU A 28 -25.17 -31.02 -6.40
N ILE A 29 -24.70 -32.16 -5.92
CA ILE A 29 -24.02 -32.24 -4.62
C ILE A 29 -22.76 -31.40 -4.79
N ASN A 30 -22.63 -30.39 -3.96
CA ASN A 30 -21.49 -29.45 -4.00
C ASN A 30 -20.18 -30.24 -3.81
N ARG A 31 -19.41 -30.40 -4.91
CA ARG A 31 -18.20 -31.22 -4.94
C ARG A 31 -17.12 -30.63 -4.03
N THR A 32 -16.45 -31.48 -3.25
CA THR A 32 -15.23 -31.08 -2.52
C THR A 32 -14.08 -30.89 -3.51
N VAL A 33 -13.45 -29.72 -3.51
CA VAL A 33 -12.30 -29.38 -4.35
C VAL A 33 -10.99 -29.62 -3.61
N ALA A 34 -10.94 -29.25 -2.33
CA ALA A 34 -9.77 -29.48 -1.49
C ALA A 34 -10.16 -29.80 -0.05
N ILE A 35 -9.29 -30.54 0.62
CA ILE A 35 -9.33 -30.82 2.07
C ILE A 35 -8.15 -30.08 2.70
N VAL A 36 -8.42 -29.30 3.74
CA VAL A 36 -7.43 -28.50 4.47
C VAL A 36 -7.54 -28.84 5.95
N ASN A 37 -6.66 -29.69 6.45
CA ASN A 37 -6.74 -30.30 7.77
C ASN A 37 -8.10 -31.00 7.98
N ASN A 38 -8.98 -30.43 8.83
CA ASN A 38 -10.33 -30.94 9.11
C ASN A 38 -11.46 -30.14 8.41
N GLN A 39 -11.13 -29.25 7.46
CA GLN A 39 -12.10 -28.47 6.71
C GLN A 39 -12.05 -28.81 5.22
N VAL A 40 -13.15 -28.53 4.52
CA VAL A 40 -13.26 -28.75 3.08
C VAL A 40 -13.51 -27.43 2.38
N ILE A 41 -12.93 -27.29 1.18
CA ILE A 41 -13.25 -26.23 0.23
C ILE A 41 -14.09 -26.87 -0.86
N THR A 42 -15.27 -26.31 -1.09
CA THR A 42 -16.23 -26.84 -2.06
C THR A 42 -16.11 -26.14 -3.41
N GLN A 43 -16.69 -26.73 -4.45
CA GLN A 43 -16.75 -26.10 -5.78
C GLN A 43 -17.46 -24.75 -5.75
N SER A 44 -18.54 -24.62 -5.00
CA SER A 44 -19.26 -23.35 -4.90
C SER A 44 -18.45 -22.27 -4.19
N ASP A 45 -17.60 -22.64 -3.21
CA ASP A 45 -16.68 -21.68 -2.58
C ASP A 45 -15.65 -21.15 -3.60
N LEU A 46 -15.08 -22.07 -4.40
CA LEU A 46 -14.14 -21.73 -5.44
C LEU A 46 -14.78 -20.85 -6.52
N ASP A 47 -15.92 -21.27 -7.06
CA ASP A 47 -16.61 -20.55 -8.15
C ASP A 47 -17.03 -19.15 -7.71
N GLY A 48 -17.54 -19.01 -6.50
CA GLY A 48 -17.90 -17.72 -5.93
C GLY A 48 -16.69 -16.78 -5.78
N ALA A 49 -15.58 -17.30 -5.29
CA ALA A 49 -14.34 -16.54 -5.15
C ALA A 49 -13.75 -16.16 -6.52
N VAL A 50 -13.73 -17.08 -7.49
CA VAL A 50 -13.27 -16.82 -8.87
C VAL A 50 -14.11 -15.74 -9.54
N ALA A 51 -15.45 -15.81 -9.42
CA ALA A 51 -16.34 -14.79 -9.99
C ALA A 51 -16.04 -13.40 -9.42
N GLN A 52 -15.80 -13.30 -8.12
CA GLN A 52 -15.46 -12.04 -7.46
C GLN A 52 -14.12 -11.48 -7.96
N VAL A 53 -13.06 -12.30 -8.01
CA VAL A 53 -11.72 -11.86 -8.48
C VAL A 53 -11.78 -11.47 -9.95
N LYS A 54 -12.50 -12.21 -10.78
CA LYS A 54 -12.71 -11.89 -12.21
C LYS A 54 -13.36 -10.53 -12.39
N THR A 55 -14.42 -10.24 -11.62
CA THR A 55 -15.11 -8.94 -11.64
C THR A 55 -14.16 -7.80 -11.23
N GLN A 56 -13.35 -8.01 -10.21
CA GLN A 56 -12.39 -7.02 -9.73
C GLN A 56 -11.31 -6.72 -10.80
N ILE A 57 -10.76 -7.75 -11.47
CA ILE A 57 -9.78 -7.59 -12.55
C ILE A 57 -10.40 -6.81 -13.70
N GLN A 58 -11.63 -7.13 -14.11
CA GLN A 58 -12.33 -6.41 -15.16
C GLN A 58 -12.60 -4.94 -14.83
N GLN A 59 -12.97 -4.65 -13.58
CA GLN A 59 -13.17 -3.25 -13.10
C GLN A 59 -11.87 -2.45 -13.09
N SER A 60 -10.71 -3.09 -12.92
CA SER A 60 -9.40 -2.44 -13.01
C SER A 60 -8.89 -2.25 -14.45
N GLY A 61 -9.69 -2.62 -15.47
CA GLY A 61 -9.32 -2.50 -16.89
C GLY A 61 -8.28 -3.52 -17.36
N GLN A 62 -8.00 -4.55 -16.55
CA GLN A 62 -7.04 -5.59 -16.88
C GLN A 62 -7.74 -6.80 -17.50
N THR A 63 -7.01 -7.53 -18.34
CA THR A 63 -7.48 -8.81 -18.90
C THR A 63 -7.26 -9.93 -17.88
N PRO A 64 -8.30 -10.69 -17.49
CA PRO A 64 -8.13 -11.84 -16.60
C PRO A 64 -7.19 -12.90 -17.22
N PRO A 65 -6.41 -13.60 -16.40
CA PRO A 65 -5.64 -14.76 -16.86
C PRO A 65 -6.56 -15.89 -17.34
N SER A 66 -5.99 -17.00 -17.81
CA SER A 66 -6.78 -18.17 -18.18
C SER A 66 -7.69 -18.61 -17.03
N THR A 67 -8.85 -19.20 -17.35
CA THR A 67 -9.78 -19.64 -16.30
C THR A 67 -9.14 -20.64 -15.33
N LEU A 68 -8.29 -21.53 -15.84
CA LEU A 68 -7.59 -22.53 -15.03
C LEU A 68 -6.56 -21.89 -14.10
N ASP A 69 -5.75 -20.97 -14.61
CA ASP A 69 -4.75 -20.27 -13.79
C ASP A 69 -5.43 -19.41 -12.70
N LEU A 70 -6.55 -18.77 -13.05
CA LEU A 70 -7.34 -18.02 -12.08
C LEU A 70 -7.91 -18.92 -10.99
N GLN A 71 -8.45 -20.09 -11.37
CA GLN A 71 -8.97 -21.07 -10.42
C GLN A 71 -7.86 -21.62 -9.49
N ARG A 72 -6.69 -21.96 -10.02
CA ARG A 72 -5.52 -22.40 -9.23
C ARG A 72 -5.11 -21.31 -8.22
N HIS A 73 -4.95 -20.10 -8.70
CA HIS A 73 -4.56 -18.96 -7.84
C HIS A 73 -5.58 -18.72 -6.71
N VAL A 74 -6.87 -18.69 -7.06
CA VAL A 74 -7.95 -18.48 -6.07
C VAL A 74 -8.05 -19.64 -5.10
N LEU A 75 -7.89 -20.90 -5.57
CA LEU A 75 -7.88 -22.07 -4.69
C LEU A 75 -6.73 -22.01 -3.67
N ASN A 76 -5.53 -21.63 -4.10
CA ASN A 76 -4.39 -21.45 -3.20
C ASN A 76 -4.65 -20.38 -2.14
N GLN A 77 -5.31 -19.26 -2.52
CA GLN A 77 -5.74 -18.24 -1.55
C GLN A 77 -6.76 -18.78 -0.55
N LEU A 78 -7.76 -19.54 -1.00
CA LEU A 78 -8.76 -20.16 -0.12
C LEU A 78 -8.12 -21.18 0.85
N ILE A 79 -7.15 -21.95 0.38
CA ILE A 79 -6.39 -22.89 1.21
C ILE A 79 -5.63 -22.14 2.31
N LEU A 80 -4.85 -21.12 1.95
CA LEU A 80 -4.11 -20.30 2.91
C LEU A 80 -5.03 -19.61 3.92
N GLN A 81 -6.14 -19.06 3.45
CA GLN A 81 -7.15 -18.46 4.32
C GLN A 81 -7.75 -19.46 5.31
N SER A 82 -8.03 -20.69 4.84
CA SER A 82 -8.55 -21.78 5.70
C SER A 82 -7.53 -22.17 6.77
N VAL A 83 -6.25 -22.39 6.38
CA VAL A 83 -5.15 -22.69 7.30
C VAL A 83 -5.00 -21.59 8.34
N ALA A 84 -4.87 -20.33 7.90
CA ALA A 84 -4.69 -19.19 8.78
C ALA A 84 -5.89 -19.00 9.73
N SER A 85 -7.12 -19.20 9.26
CA SER A 85 -8.32 -19.11 10.10
C SER A 85 -8.36 -20.18 11.19
N GLN A 86 -7.96 -21.42 10.87
CA GLN A 86 -7.85 -22.50 11.86
C GLN A 86 -6.77 -22.19 12.89
N LEU A 87 -5.59 -21.77 12.43
CA LEU A 87 -4.46 -21.41 13.30
C LEU A 87 -4.79 -20.21 14.21
N ALA A 88 -5.51 -19.22 13.70
CA ALA A 88 -5.95 -18.07 14.50
C ALA A 88 -6.86 -18.49 15.65
N LYS A 89 -7.80 -19.41 15.42
CA LYS A 89 -8.68 -19.99 16.45
C LYS A 89 -7.87 -20.74 17.50
N LEU A 90 -6.90 -21.58 17.06
CA LEU A 90 -6.02 -22.32 17.98
C LEU A 90 -5.18 -21.38 18.83
N ASN A 91 -4.78 -20.22 18.31
CA ASN A 91 -4.03 -19.19 19.03
C ASN A 91 -4.91 -18.27 19.90
N GLY A 92 -6.21 -18.54 20.02
CA GLY A 92 -7.13 -17.77 20.85
C GLY A 92 -7.39 -16.34 20.34
N ILE A 93 -7.22 -16.09 19.04
CA ILE A 93 -7.49 -14.78 18.44
C ILE A 93 -9.02 -14.63 18.32
N VAL A 94 -9.54 -13.58 18.96
CA VAL A 94 -10.97 -13.28 18.98
C VAL A 94 -11.23 -12.03 18.15
N VAL A 95 -12.28 -12.07 17.32
CA VAL A 95 -12.81 -10.93 16.57
C VAL A 95 -14.26 -10.73 17.02
N THR A 96 -14.57 -9.55 17.54
CA THR A 96 -15.91 -9.22 18.03
C THR A 96 -16.78 -8.60 16.92
N SER A 97 -18.10 -8.58 17.14
CA SER A 97 -19.01 -7.85 16.22
C SER A 97 -18.68 -6.37 16.11
N LYS A 98 -18.18 -5.75 17.19
CA LYS A 98 -17.71 -4.35 17.17
C LYS A 98 -16.50 -4.15 16.26
N ASP A 99 -15.56 -5.09 16.24
CA ASP A 99 -14.40 -5.05 15.33
C ASP A 99 -14.87 -5.08 13.87
N VAL A 100 -15.84 -5.96 13.57
CA VAL A 100 -16.43 -6.07 12.23
C VAL A 100 -17.15 -4.78 11.83
N ASP A 101 -17.95 -4.20 12.73
CA ASP A 101 -18.65 -2.94 12.48
C ASP A 101 -17.68 -1.79 12.22
N ALA A 102 -16.64 -1.66 13.02
CA ALA A 102 -15.60 -0.64 12.86
C ALA A 102 -14.86 -0.79 11.50
N ALA A 103 -14.57 -2.03 11.09
CA ALA A 103 -13.96 -2.31 9.80
C ALA A 103 -14.89 -1.92 8.63
N ILE A 104 -16.16 -2.30 8.70
CA ILE A 104 -17.16 -1.93 7.67
C ILE A 104 -17.32 -0.41 7.61
N GLN A 105 -17.39 0.28 8.74
CA GLN A 105 -17.47 1.74 8.80
C GLN A 105 -16.23 2.40 8.17
N THR A 106 -15.04 1.85 8.42
CA THR A 106 -13.78 2.33 7.79
C THR A 106 -13.81 2.15 6.28
N ILE A 107 -14.27 0.99 5.79
CA ILE A 107 -14.41 0.73 4.35
C ILE A 107 -15.44 1.67 3.72
N ALA A 108 -16.58 1.86 4.35
CA ALA A 108 -17.60 2.80 3.89
C ALA A 108 -17.05 4.24 3.82
N GLY A 109 -16.36 4.69 4.86
CA GLY A 109 -15.73 6.02 4.90
C GLY A 109 -14.70 6.25 3.79
N ARG A 110 -13.86 5.25 3.48
CA ARG A 110 -12.90 5.32 2.35
C ARG A 110 -13.59 5.46 0.99
N ASN A 111 -14.80 4.95 0.87
CA ASN A 111 -15.63 5.06 -0.34
C ASN A 111 -16.62 6.25 -0.28
N HIS A 112 -16.47 7.14 0.69
CA HIS A 112 -17.39 8.29 0.91
C HIS A 112 -18.86 7.88 1.08
N LEU A 113 -19.09 6.71 1.70
CA LEU A 113 -20.42 6.15 1.97
C LEU A 113 -20.69 6.09 3.47
N THR A 114 -21.99 6.06 3.82
CA THR A 114 -22.41 5.62 5.16
C THR A 114 -22.40 4.09 5.22
N MET A 115 -22.34 3.52 6.44
CA MET A 115 -22.41 2.07 6.65
C MET A 115 -23.68 1.46 6.03
N ASP A 116 -24.83 2.12 6.21
CA ASP A 116 -26.12 1.64 5.67
C ASP A 116 -26.12 1.60 4.15
N LYS A 117 -25.61 2.66 3.50
CA LYS A 117 -25.48 2.69 2.03
C LYS A 117 -24.53 1.59 1.52
N MET A 118 -23.41 1.37 2.22
CA MET A 118 -22.47 0.30 1.87
C MET A 118 -23.13 -1.07 1.97
N LEU A 119 -23.86 -1.36 3.05
CA LEU A 119 -24.57 -2.63 3.23
C LEU A 119 -25.70 -2.82 2.22
N ALA A 120 -26.38 -1.74 1.83
CA ALA A 120 -27.40 -1.77 0.77
C ALA A 120 -26.79 -2.14 -0.59
N LEU A 121 -25.63 -1.56 -0.95
CA LEU A 121 -24.89 -1.92 -2.17
C LEU A 121 -24.42 -3.37 -2.18
N VAL A 122 -23.93 -3.87 -1.04
CA VAL A 122 -23.55 -5.29 -0.88
C VAL A 122 -24.73 -6.21 -1.17
N LYS A 123 -25.91 -5.88 -0.62
CA LYS A 123 -27.16 -6.64 -0.85
C LYS A 123 -27.60 -6.57 -2.31
N GLN A 124 -27.53 -5.39 -2.92
CA GLN A 124 -27.86 -5.18 -4.34
C GLN A 124 -26.94 -5.98 -5.27
N GLY A 125 -25.65 -6.13 -4.89
CA GLY A 125 -24.68 -6.97 -5.58
C GLY A 125 -24.85 -8.48 -5.38
N GLY A 126 -25.98 -8.92 -4.77
CA GLY A 126 -26.31 -10.34 -4.58
C GLY A 126 -25.64 -11.03 -3.39
N THR A 127 -24.87 -10.30 -2.56
CA THR A 127 -24.21 -10.86 -1.39
C THR A 127 -25.05 -10.65 -0.13
N SER A 128 -25.31 -11.72 0.66
CA SER A 128 -26.00 -11.54 1.94
C SER A 128 -25.15 -10.73 2.92
N ILE A 129 -25.80 -9.90 3.74
CA ILE A 129 -25.09 -9.12 4.78
C ILE A 129 -24.35 -10.06 5.75
N ALA A 130 -24.92 -11.21 6.09
CA ALA A 130 -24.28 -12.21 6.96
C ALA A 130 -22.99 -12.75 6.34
N SER A 131 -23.01 -13.12 5.06
CA SER A 131 -21.81 -13.58 4.34
C SER A 131 -20.75 -12.50 4.21
N TYR A 132 -21.15 -11.25 3.96
CA TYR A 132 -20.24 -10.10 3.92
C TYR A 132 -19.57 -9.90 5.27
N ARG A 133 -20.33 -9.87 6.37
CA ARG A 133 -19.80 -9.72 7.73
C ARG A 133 -18.88 -10.86 8.12
N LYS A 134 -19.23 -12.11 7.76
CA LYS A 134 -18.36 -13.27 7.98
C LYS A 134 -17.01 -13.10 7.27
N ARG A 135 -17.02 -12.66 6.03
CA ARG A 135 -15.80 -12.42 5.26
C ARG A 135 -14.91 -11.34 5.92
N ILE A 136 -15.51 -10.23 6.36
CA ILE A 136 -14.76 -9.18 7.07
C ILE A 136 -14.21 -9.71 8.40
N HIS A 137 -14.99 -10.50 9.14
CA HIS A 137 -14.53 -11.18 10.36
C HIS A 137 -13.30 -12.04 10.07
N ASP A 138 -13.37 -12.91 9.07
CA ASP A 138 -12.28 -13.83 8.72
C ASP A 138 -11.03 -13.08 8.24
N GLN A 139 -11.20 -11.97 7.51
CA GLN A 139 -10.08 -11.07 7.13
C GLN A 139 -9.41 -10.43 8.34
N ILE A 140 -10.18 -9.93 9.31
CA ILE A 140 -9.63 -9.36 10.56
C ILE A 140 -8.89 -10.45 11.34
N LEU A 141 -9.46 -11.65 11.42
CA LEU A 141 -8.89 -12.78 12.13
C LEU A 141 -7.51 -13.15 11.58
N VAL A 142 -7.41 -13.31 10.26
CA VAL A 142 -6.14 -13.60 9.56
C VAL A 142 -5.15 -12.45 9.73
N SER A 143 -5.57 -11.22 9.55
CA SER A 143 -4.70 -10.04 9.72
C SER A 143 -4.13 -9.92 11.15
N ARG A 144 -4.93 -10.19 12.19
CA ARG A 144 -4.44 -10.22 13.58
C ARG A 144 -3.43 -11.34 13.83
N LEU A 145 -3.65 -12.51 13.20
CA LEU A 145 -2.70 -13.62 13.27
C LEU A 145 -1.38 -13.27 12.59
N GLU A 146 -1.43 -12.74 11.37
CA GLU A 146 -0.26 -12.29 10.62
C GLU A 146 0.55 -11.24 11.41
N GLN A 147 -0.13 -10.23 11.94
CA GLN A 147 0.50 -9.22 12.78
C GLN A 147 1.20 -9.84 13.99
N LYS A 148 0.54 -10.79 14.68
CA LYS A 148 1.12 -11.49 15.83
C LYS A 148 2.33 -12.34 15.43
N ALA A 149 2.25 -13.03 14.28
CA ALA A 149 3.31 -13.90 13.80
C ALA A 149 4.57 -13.13 13.38
N VAL A 150 4.41 -11.95 12.76
CA VAL A 150 5.54 -11.20 12.20
C VAL A 150 5.99 -10.02 13.07
N ALA A 151 5.21 -9.62 14.07
CA ALA A 151 5.51 -8.43 14.90
C ALA A 151 6.87 -8.49 15.61
N GLY A 152 7.33 -9.68 16.00
CA GLY A 152 8.63 -9.88 16.66
C GLY A 152 9.80 -10.18 15.72
N SER A 153 9.52 -10.45 14.44
CA SER A 153 10.56 -10.89 13.47
C SER A 153 11.21 -9.74 12.70
N ILE A 154 10.63 -8.55 12.75
CA ILE A 154 11.10 -7.42 11.95
C ILE A 154 11.88 -6.46 12.84
N MET A 155 13.19 -6.53 12.73
CA MET A 155 14.09 -5.54 13.32
C MET A 155 14.79 -4.75 12.20
N LEU A 156 14.87 -3.44 12.39
CA LEU A 156 15.59 -2.54 11.50
C LEU A 156 16.84 -2.03 12.20
N THR A 157 17.99 -2.28 11.60
CA THR A 157 19.23 -1.69 12.07
C THR A 157 19.52 -0.38 11.34
N PRO A 158 20.25 0.56 11.96
CA PRO A 158 20.71 1.78 11.30
C PRO A 158 21.52 1.50 10.01
N SER A 159 22.27 0.39 9.99
CA SER A 159 23.05 -0.03 8.81
C SER A 159 22.14 -0.43 7.65
N GLU A 160 21.11 -1.20 7.90
CA GLU A 160 20.14 -1.61 6.86
C GLU A 160 19.42 -0.41 6.26
N ILE A 161 18.99 0.55 7.10
CA ILE A 161 18.37 1.78 6.62
C ILE A 161 19.33 2.56 5.73
N ASN A 162 20.59 2.72 6.15
CA ASN A 162 21.59 3.41 5.34
C ASN A 162 21.86 2.69 4.02
N ASN A 163 21.93 1.36 4.03
CA ASN A 163 22.13 0.56 2.81
C ASN A 163 20.92 0.67 1.88
N PHE A 164 19.70 0.66 2.43
CA PHE A 164 18.48 0.85 1.66
C PHE A 164 18.46 2.23 0.98
N ILE A 165 18.80 3.31 1.70
CA ILE A 165 18.94 4.66 1.14
C ILE A 165 19.98 4.67 0.00
N LYS A 166 21.16 4.07 0.22
CA LYS A 166 22.21 3.98 -0.80
C LYS A 166 21.79 3.17 -2.04
N GLN A 167 21.08 2.06 -1.85
CA GLN A 167 20.55 1.27 -2.98
C GLN A 167 19.51 2.05 -3.77
N ARG A 168 18.58 2.70 -3.06
CA ARG A 168 17.55 3.51 -3.68
C ARG A 168 18.14 4.70 -4.45
N SER A 169 19.18 5.35 -3.92
CA SER A 169 19.90 6.43 -4.63
C SER A 169 20.63 5.94 -5.88
N LYS A 170 21.13 4.68 -5.89
CA LYS A 170 21.75 4.05 -7.07
C LYS A 170 20.72 3.69 -8.15
N GLN A 171 19.50 3.29 -7.76
CA GLN A 171 18.42 2.98 -8.68
C GLN A 171 17.78 4.22 -9.30
N GLY A 172 18.19 5.42 -8.87
CA GLY A 172 17.57 6.70 -9.25
C GLY A 172 16.28 6.95 -8.45
N ASN A 173 16.07 8.18 -8.03
CA ASN A 173 14.79 8.59 -7.47
C ASN A 173 13.76 8.61 -8.62
N PRO A 174 12.56 8.01 -8.49
CA PRO A 174 11.51 8.10 -9.52
C PRO A 174 11.20 9.54 -9.94
N ASN A 175 11.45 10.49 -9.04
CA ASN A 175 11.26 11.92 -9.26
C ASN A 175 12.53 12.63 -9.78
N ASP A 176 13.66 11.91 -9.98
CA ASP A 176 14.82 12.48 -10.67
C ASP A 176 14.39 12.95 -12.05
N GLN A 177 14.82 14.14 -12.42
CA GLN A 177 14.58 14.69 -13.75
C GLN A 177 15.82 14.50 -14.62
N TYR A 178 15.57 14.11 -15.83
CA TYR A 178 16.57 13.84 -16.84
C TYR A 178 16.31 14.73 -18.05
N GLU A 179 17.31 15.49 -18.47
CA GLU A 179 17.25 16.24 -19.71
C GLU A 179 17.83 15.39 -20.82
N VAL A 180 16.99 14.99 -21.76
CA VAL A 180 17.30 13.98 -22.79
C VAL A 180 17.14 14.55 -24.18
N GLN A 181 18.05 14.21 -25.06
CA GLN A 181 17.91 14.37 -26.51
C GLN A 181 17.75 12.98 -27.16
N HIS A 182 17.03 12.95 -28.28
CA HIS A 182 16.61 11.73 -28.95
C HIS A 182 16.78 11.82 -30.47
N ILE A 183 17.21 10.74 -31.11
CA ILE A 183 17.22 10.53 -32.57
C ILE A 183 16.44 9.25 -32.84
N LEU A 184 15.50 9.29 -33.77
CA LEU A 184 14.75 8.13 -34.27
C LEU A 184 15.12 7.86 -35.73
N LEU A 185 15.55 6.65 -36.02
CA LEU A 185 15.68 6.11 -37.37
C LEU A 185 14.55 5.09 -37.55
N THR A 186 13.55 5.42 -38.32
CA THR A 186 12.37 4.56 -38.53
C THR A 186 12.70 3.30 -39.31
N LEU A 187 11.97 2.22 -39.01
CA LEU A 187 11.98 0.97 -39.73
C LEU A 187 10.74 0.86 -40.65
N PRO A 188 10.76 0.10 -41.74
CA PRO A 188 9.56 -0.22 -42.49
C PRO A 188 8.47 -0.88 -41.66
N ALA A 189 7.21 -0.86 -42.09
CA ALA A 189 6.09 -1.44 -41.34
C ALA A 189 6.28 -2.94 -41.01
N HIS A 190 6.97 -3.68 -41.93
CA HIS A 190 7.35 -5.07 -41.71
C HIS A 190 8.86 -5.22 -41.94
N PRO A 191 9.68 -4.91 -40.94
CA PRO A 191 11.12 -4.89 -41.10
C PRO A 191 11.69 -6.31 -41.14
N THR A 192 12.55 -6.54 -42.15
CA THR A 192 13.35 -7.75 -42.18
C THR A 192 14.53 -7.68 -41.23
N PRO A 193 15.13 -8.80 -40.80
CA PRO A 193 16.38 -8.80 -40.03
C PRO A 193 17.50 -7.97 -40.68
N GLU A 194 17.54 -7.91 -42.02
CA GLU A 194 18.52 -7.10 -42.78
C GLU A 194 18.22 -5.59 -42.61
N ASP A 195 16.96 -5.17 -42.68
CA ASP A 195 16.56 -3.77 -42.46
C ASP A 195 16.96 -3.29 -41.07
N ILE A 196 16.73 -4.14 -40.03
CA ILE A 196 17.09 -3.87 -38.67
C ILE A 196 18.62 -3.72 -38.51
N ALA A 197 19.37 -4.66 -39.09
CA ALA A 197 20.84 -4.64 -39.07
C ALA A 197 21.41 -3.40 -39.76
N LYS A 198 20.89 -3.04 -40.93
CA LYS A 198 21.30 -1.86 -41.70
C LYS A 198 21.01 -0.57 -40.95
N THR A 199 19.82 -0.45 -40.36
CA THR A 199 19.42 0.74 -39.60
C THR A 199 20.25 0.86 -38.30
N LYS A 200 20.55 -0.26 -37.61
CA LYS A 200 21.45 -0.29 -36.46
C LYS A 200 22.88 0.13 -36.85
N GLN A 201 23.41 -0.35 -37.98
CA GLN A 201 24.69 0.08 -38.48
C GLN A 201 24.72 1.59 -38.81
N GLN A 202 23.61 2.13 -39.33
CA GLN A 202 23.49 3.58 -39.54
C GLN A 202 23.51 4.33 -38.20
N ALA A 203 22.82 3.85 -37.18
CA ALA A 203 22.84 4.42 -35.82
C ALA A 203 24.27 4.42 -35.25
N ASP A 204 25.01 3.32 -35.39
CA ASP A 204 26.38 3.22 -34.92
C ASP A 204 27.30 4.20 -35.64
N LYS A 205 27.13 4.41 -36.99
CA LYS A 205 27.86 5.44 -37.73
C LYS A 205 27.57 6.85 -37.27
N ILE A 206 26.31 7.16 -36.95
CA ILE A 206 25.92 8.45 -36.39
C ILE A 206 26.56 8.66 -35.02
N ILE A 207 26.49 7.68 -34.14
CA ILE A 207 27.14 7.70 -32.81
C ILE A 207 28.65 7.96 -32.95
N ALA A 208 29.32 7.25 -33.88
CA ALA A 208 30.73 7.41 -34.13
C ALA A 208 31.08 8.85 -34.60
N GLN A 209 30.27 9.45 -35.48
CA GLN A 209 30.46 10.83 -35.94
C GLN A 209 30.30 11.84 -34.80
N ILE A 210 29.34 11.61 -33.91
CA ILE A 210 29.10 12.47 -32.76
C ILE A 210 30.27 12.32 -31.75
N LYS A 211 30.71 11.11 -31.45
CA LYS A 211 31.85 10.84 -30.57
C LYS A 211 33.15 11.44 -31.11
N ALA A 212 33.34 11.40 -32.43
CA ALA A 212 34.47 12.02 -33.12
C ALA A 212 34.33 13.55 -33.27
N LYS A 213 33.29 14.17 -32.69
CA LYS A 213 32.99 15.62 -32.77
C LYS A 213 32.82 16.17 -34.19
N LYS A 214 32.58 15.30 -35.18
CA LYS A 214 32.29 15.72 -36.57
C LYS A 214 30.88 16.31 -36.70
N LEU A 215 29.96 15.92 -35.82
CA LEU A 215 28.62 16.45 -35.69
C LEU A 215 28.30 16.60 -34.20
N THR A 216 27.52 17.63 -33.86
CA THR A 216 26.84 17.70 -32.57
C THR A 216 25.62 16.78 -32.59
N PHE A 217 25.14 16.33 -31.45
CA PHE A 217 23.90 15.54 -31.37
C PHE A 217 22.73 16.27 -32.01
N LYS A 218 22.60 17.57 -31.75
CA LYS A 218 21.59 18.44 -32.35
C LYS A 218 21.65 18.42 -33.89
N GLN A 219 22.83 18.56 -34.48
CA GLN A 219 23.01 18.50 -35.94
C GLN A 219 22.69 17.10 -36.48
N ALA A 220 23.06 16.05 -35.75
CA ALA A 220 22.74 14.68 -36.14
C ALA A 220 21.20 14.42 -36.09
N ALA A 221 20.52 14.94 -35.04
CA ALA A 221 19.06 14.87 -34.96
C ALA A 221 18.40 15.58 -36.13
N GLN A 222 18.80 16.80 -36.45
CA GLN A 222 18.26 17.59 -37.57
C GLN A 222 18.49 16.91 -38.92
N LYS A 223 19.61 16.19 -39.06
CA LYS A 223 20.00 15.57 -40.33
C LYS A 223 19.41 14.19 -40.52
N TYR A 224 19.28 13.40 -39.48
CA TYR A 224 19.00 11.96 -39.59
C TYR A 224 17.72 11.50 -38.87
N SER A 225 17.23 12.28 -37.88
CA SER A 225 16.07 11.86 -37.10
C SER A 225 14.78 12.07 -37.83
N GLN A 226 13.88 11.09 -37.76
CA GLN A 226 12.51 11.14 -38.24
C GLN A 226 11.49 11.35 -37.10
N ALA A 227 11.96 11.69 -35.91
CA ALA A 227 11.09 12.08 -34.80
C ALA A 227 10.53 13.51 -35.01
N SER A 228 9.40 13.81 -34.41
CA SER A 228 8.74 15.12 -34.52
C SER A 228 9.57 16.28 -33.93
N ASP A 229 10.47 15.97 -33.03
CA ASP A 229 11.40 16.90 -32.34
C ASP A 229 12.75 17.06 -33.07
N ALA A 230 12.93 16.40 -34.22
CA ALA A 230 14.18 16.42 -35.01
C ALA A 230 14.69 17.83 -35.33
N LEU A 231 13.80 18.70 -35.81
CA LEU A 231 14.16 20.09 -36.21
C LEU A 231 14.61 20.94 -35.00
N GLN A 232 14.09 20.64 -33.82
CA GLN A 232 14.50 21.29 -32.56
C GLN A 232 15.78 20.66 -31.99
N GLY A 233 16.37 19.67 -32.68
CA GLY A 233 17.59 18.98 -32.28
C GLY A 233 17.36 17.78 -31.37
N GLY A 234 16.14 17.23 -31.39
CA GLY A 234 15.76 16.02 -30.66
C GLY A 234 15.56 16.23 -29.16
N GLY A 235 15.35 17.45 -28.69
CA GLY A 235 15.19 17.75 -27.28
C GLY A 235 13.83 17.33 -26.74
N LEU A 236 13.83 16.40 -25.75
CA LEU A 236 12.62 15.98 -25.01
C LEU A 236 12.34 16.85 -23.78
N GLY A 237 13.27 17.76 -23.44
CA GLY A 237 13.23 18.56 -22.21
C GLY A 237 13.47 17.72 -20.96
N TRP A 238 13.16 18.30 -19.80
CA TRP A 238 13.25 17.64 -18.50
C TRP A 238 12.09 16.67 -18.32
N LYS A 239 12.40 15.40 -18.06
CA LYS A 239 11.43 14.30 -17.88
C LYS A 239 11.77 13.50 -16.63
N THR A 240 10.76 13.09 -15.88
CA THR A 240 10.95 12.03 -14.86
C THR A 240 11.02 10.67 -15.56
N LEU A 241 11.45 9.62 -14.84
CA LEU A 241 11.46 8.27 -15.39
C LEU A 241 10.07 7.79 -15.83
N ASN A 242 9.02 8.26 -15.14
CA ASN A 242 7.63 7.92 -15.48
C ASN A 242 7.13 8.65 -16.74
N ASP A 243 7.73 9.79 -17.09
CA ASP A 243 7.37 10.58 -18.28
C ASP A 243 8.19 10.20 -19.51
N LEU A 244 9.19 9.34 -19.34
CA LEU A 244 10.00 8.83 -20.44
C LEU A 244 9.36 7.57 -21.05
N PRO A 245 9.49 7.35 -22.37
CA PRO A 245 9.17 6.07 -22.96
C PRO A 245 9.90 4.93 -22.23
N THR A 246 9.18 3.84 -21.91
CA THR A 246 9.70 2.72 -21.11
C THR A 246 11.02 2.15 -21.65
N ILE A 247 11.20 2.14 -22.99
CA ILE A 247 12.41 1.67 -23.65
C ILE A 247 13.64 2.53 -23.34
N PHE A 248 13.47 3.78 -22.90
CA PHE A 248 14.57 4.70 -22.56
C PHE A 248 14.97 4.61 -21.10
N VAL A 249 14.06 4.17 -20.23
CA VAL A 249 14.22 4.20 -18.77
C VAL A 249 15.51 3.52 -18.34
N ASN A 250 15.71 2.26 -18.73
CA ASN A 250 16.90 1.48 -18.37
C ASN A 250 18.21 2.11 -18.86
N ALA A 251 18.20 2.70 -20.06
CA ALA A 251 19.36 3.36 -20.62
C ALA A 251 19.69 4.64 -19.85
N VAL A 252 18.68 5.52 -19.64
CA VAL A 252 18.86 6.83 -19.00
C VAL A 252 19.30 6.67 -17.54
N GLN A 253 18.76 5.69 -16.82
CA GLN A 253 19.14 5.44 -15.42
C GLN A 253 20.63 5.15 -15.23
N ASN A 254 21.24 4.43 -16.21
CA ASN A 254 22.63 4.00 -16.14
C ASN A 254 23.62 4.97 -16.81
N MET A 255 23.14 6.00 -17.51
CA MET A 255 23.97 6.98 -18.21
C MET A 255 24.44 8.10 -17.29
N LYS A 256 25.64 8.62 -17.58
CA LYS A 256 26.16 9.85 -17.00
C LYS A 256 25.80 11.06 -17.90
N PRO A 257 25.68 12.27 -17.34
CA PRO A 257 25.52 13.46 -18.15
C PRO A 257 26.61 13.57 -19.23
N GLY A 258 26.18 13.82 -20.46
CA GLY A 258 27.03 13.87 -21.65
C GLY A 258 27.12 12.54 -22.43
N GLU A 259 26.75 11.43 -21.84
CA GLU A 259 26.80 10.12 -22.52
C GLU A 259 25.71 9.94 -23.59
N ILE A 260 26.05 9.11 -24.59
CA ILE A 260 25.16 8.69 -25.68
C ILE A 260 24.94 7.20 -25.55
N SER A 261 23.68 6.74 -25.63
CA SER A 261 23.32 5.33 -25.55
C SER A 261 23.89 4.50 -26.71
N ALA A 262 23.94 3.20 -26.54
CA ALA A 262 23.91 2.28 -27.66
C ALA A 262 22.56 2.41 -28.40
N PRO A 263 22.49 1.94 -29.67
CA PRO A 263 21.21 1.88 -30.40
C PRO A 263 20.15 1.08 -29.64
N ILE A 264 18.96 1.67 -29.41
CA ILE A 264 17.84 1.05 -28.70
C ILE A 264 16.78 0.70 -29.75
N GLN A 265 16.42 -0.56 -29.85
CA GLN A 265 15.41 -1.03 -30.79
C GLN A 265 14.00 -0.94 -30.20
N SER A 266 13.04 -0.49 -31.02
CA SER A 266 11.60 -0.55 -30.77
C SER A 266 10.86 -1.07 -32.00
N ASN A 267 9.54 -1.23 -31.86
CA ASN A 267 8.68 -1.55 -33.02
C ASN A 267 8.67 -0.42 -34.07
N GLY A 268 8.92 0.83 -33.68
CA GLY A 268 8.91 1.98 -34.58
C GLY A 268 10.25 2.31 -35.23
N GLY A 269 11.35 1.73 -34.74
CA GLY A 269 12.68 2.05 -35.26
C GLY A 269 13.82 1.85 -34.25
N ILE A 270 14.98 2.39 -34.63
CA ILE A 270 16.19 2.42 -33.84
C ILE A 270 16.34 3.83 -33.24
N HIS A 271 16.49 3.88 -31.94
CA HIS A 271 16.62 5.12 -31.17
C HIS A 271 18.04 5.29 -30.68
N ILE A 272 18.51 6.55 -30.66
CA ILE A 272 19.75 6.97 -30.00
C ILE A 272 19.35 8.07 -29.03
N ILE A 273 19.76 7.97 -27.79
CA ILE A 273 19.51 9.02 -26.79
C ILE A 273 20.82 9.57 -26.25
N LYS A 274 20.81 10.83 -25.85
CA LYS A 274 21.88 11.48 -25.14
C LYS A 274 21.33 12.09 -23.86
N LEU A 275 21.93 11.76 -22.75
CA LEU A 275 21.65 12.42 -21.48
C LEU A 275 22.44 13.73 -21.40
N LEU A 276 21.75 14.86 -21.35
CA LEU A 276 22.36 16.17 -21.21
C LEU A 276 22.68 16.49 -19.76
N ALA A 277 21.70 16.32 -18.89
CA ALA A 277 21.81 16.59 -17.48
C ALA A 277 20.88 15.68 -16.67
N LYS A 278 21.27 15.44 -15.44
CA LYS A 278 20.45 14.78 -14.43
C LYS A 278 20.28 15.77 -13.28
N LYS A 279 19.04 16.00 -12.89
CA LYS A 279 18.70 16.84 -11.75
C LYS A 279 17.99 15.95 -10.74
N ALA A 280 18.54 15.85 -9.54
CA ALA A 280 17.76 15.33 -8.42
C ALA A 280 16.50 16.23 -8.29
N PRO A 281 15.34 15.70 -7.91
CA PRO A 281 14.24 16.57 -7.55
C PRO A 281 14.82 17.57 -6.55
N ASP A 282 14.38 18.82 -6.63
CA ASP A 282 14.66 19.76 -5.53
C ASP A 282 14.27 18.98 -4.29
N GLN A 283 15.28 18.50 -3.55
CA GLN A 283 15.01 17.83 -2.28
C GLN A 283 14.26 18.90 -1.49
N ALA A 284 12.95 18.74 -1.41
CA ALA A 284 12.13 19.66 -0.67
C ALA A 284 12.71 19.64 0.74
N GLN A 285 13.50 20.67 1.06
CA GLN A 285 14.12 20.77 2.36
C GLN A 285 13.03 20.65 3.39
N HIS A 286 13.10 19.62 4.20
CA HIS A 286 12.10 19.36 5.22
C HIS A 286 12.46 20.13 6.48
N PHE A 287 11.92 21.33 6.60
CA PHE A 287 12.10 22.15 7.78
C PHE A 287 11.06 21.80 8.84
N VAL A 288 11.52 21.63 10.07
CA VAL A 288 10.65 21.51 11.23
C VAL A 288 10.82 22.70 12.15
N GLU A 289 9.72 23.15 12.72
CA GLU A 289 9.76 24.14 13.79
C GLU A 289 10.11 23.44 15.11
N GLN A 290 11.13 23.95 15.79
CA GLN A 290 11.46 23.56 17.16
C GLN A 290 11.16 24.74 18.09
N TYR A 291 10.68 24.38 19.26
CA TYR A 291 10.34 25.31 20.32
C TYR A 291 11.20 24.99 21.55
N HIS A 292 11.82 26.02 22.14
CA HIS A 292 12.47 25.90 23.43
C HIS A 292 11.43 26.18 24.49
N VAL A 293 11.11 25.19 25.30
CA VAL A 293 9.98 25.24 26.24
C VAL A 293 10.43 24.84 27.60
N ARG A 294 9.96 25.54 28.61
CA ARG A 294 10.03 25.07 30.01
C ARG A 294 8.63 24.86 30.58
N GLN A 295 8.51 23.94 31.55
CA GLN A 295 7.25 23.38 32.00
C GLN A 295 7.22 23.21 33.52
N ILE A 296 6.07 23.48 34.15
CA ILE A 296 5.71 23.00 35.46
C ILE A 296 4.51 22.08 35.33
N LEU A 297 4.68 20.79 35.64
CA LEU A 297 3.67 19.73 35.49
C LEU A 297 3.25 19.25 36.89
N ILE A 298 1.94 19.22 37.17
CA ILE A 298 1.32 18.63 38.35
C ILE A 298 0.50 17.41 37.89
N LYS A 299 0.95 16.23 38.29
CA LYS A 299 0.25 14.97 37.99
C LYS A 299 -0.97 14.83 38.89
N LEU A 300 -2.04 14.26 38.35
CA LEU A 300 -3.22 13.91 39.15
C LEU A 300 -2.96 12.63 39.95
N SER A 301 -3.45 12.60 41.20
CA SER A 301 -3.31 11.47 42.09
C SER A 301 -4.52 11.40 43.07
N PRO A 302 -4.69 10.33 43.84
CA PRO A 302 -5.76 10.28 44.84
C PRO A 302 -5.76 11.44 45.86
N VAL A 303 -4.59 12.09 46.07
CA VAL A 303 -4.44 13.24 46.96
C VAL A 303 -4.30 14.58 46.24
N MET A 304 -4.34 14.60 44.91
CA MET A 304 -4.22 15.79 44.06
C MET A 304 -5.26 15.72 42.93
N ASN A 305 -6.43 16.26 43.21
CA ASN A 305 -7.50 16.30 42.20
C ASN A 305 -7.34 17.47 41.19
N ASN A 306 -8.22 17.55 40.20
CA ASN A 306 -8.18 18.57 39.15
C ASN A 306 -8.21 20.00 39.69
N GLU A 307 -9.06 20.26 40.69
CA GLU A 307 -9.22 21.59 41.26
C GLU A 307 -7.99 22.01 42.07
N GLN A 308 -7.47 21.12 42.87
CA GLN A 308 -6.25 21.35 43.66
C GLN A 308 -5.04 21.61 42.78
N ALA A 309 -4.85 20.81 41.69
CA ALA A 309 -3.75 20.99 40.76
C ALA A 309 -3.85 22.32 40.03
N LYS A 310 -5.05 22.70 39.55
CA LYS A 310 -5.31 23.99 38.92
C LYS A 310 -5.07 25.15 39.87
N ASN A 311 -5.52 25.07 41.12
CA ASN A 311 -5.35 26.12 42.12
C ASN A 311 -3.87 26.30 42.47
N LEU A 312 -3.12 25.22 42.61
CA LEU A 312 -1.67 25.27 42.83
C LEU A 312 -0.96 25.98 41.66
N LEU A 313 -1.29 25.65 40.43
CA LEU A 313 -0.70 26.35 39.27
C LEU A 313 -1.13 27.80 39.15
N ASN A 314 -2.33 28.17 39.58
CA ASN A 314 -2.74 29.57 39.69
C ASN A 314 -1.93 30.34 40.71
N HIS A 315 -1.59 29.73 41.86
CA HIS A 315 -0.70 30.29 42.86
C HIS A 315 0.70 30.52 42.28
N ILE A 316 1.27 29.51 41.64
CA ILE A 316 2.57 29.61 40.97
C ILE A 316 2.56 30.74 39.90
N LEU A 317 1.46 30.88 39.17
CA LEU A 317 1.32 32.00 38.22
C LEU A 317 1.30 33.38 38.90
N MET A 318 0.70 33.48 40.09
CA MET A 318 0.73 34.73 40.85
C MET A 318 2.16 35.04 41.31
N ASP A 319 2.90 34.05 41.79
CA ASP A 319 4.29 34.20 42.18
C ASP A 319 5.16 34.65 40.98
N LEU A 320 4.97 34.05 39.82
CA LEU A 320 5.64 34.44 38.57
C LEU A 320 5.32 35.90 38.19
N LYS A 321 4.07 36.35 38.32
CA LYS A 321 3.67 37.73 38.05
C LYS A 321 4.29 38.71 38.99
N ASN A 322 4.58 38.30 40.22
CA ASN A 322 5.22 39.09 41.29
C ASN A 322 6.76 39.05 41.19
N GLY A 323 7.31 38.53 40.09
CA GLY A 323 8.75 38.48 39.84
C GLY A 323 9.44 37.18 40.28
N GLY A 324 8.68 36.16 40.61
CA GLY A 324 9.21 34.84 40.94
C GLY A 324 9.97 34.22 39.74
N ASP A 325 11.02 33.46 40.04
CA ASP A 325 11.82 32.76 39.05
C ASP A 325 11.15 31.43 38.63
N PHE A 326 10.88 31.29 37.34
CA PHE A 326 10.22 30.09 36.81
C PHE A 326 11.01 28.82 37.07
N GLY A 327 12.33 28.85 36.94
CA GLY A 327 13.19 27.70 37.16
C GLY A 327 13.18 27.21 38.60
N LYS A 328 13.22 28.15 39.59
CA LYS A 328 13.12 27.81 41.01
C LYS A 328 11.76 27.19 41.32
N LEU A 329 10.67 27.78 40.80
CA LEU A 329 9.32 27.24 40.97
C LEU A 329 9.16 25.91 40.27
N ALA A 330 9.73 25.74 39.08
CA ALA A 330 9.72 24.45 38.40
C ALA A 330 10.43 23.37 39.20
N ARG A 331 11.61 23.68 39.74
CA ARG A 331 12.36 22.74 40.60
C ARG A 331 11.60 22.36 41.88
N ALA A 332 10.83 23.30 42.42
CA ALA A 332 10.05 23.04 43.65
C ALA A 332 8.77 22.21 43.39
N TYR A 333 8.13 22.41 42.26
CA TYR A 333 6.77 21.91 42.02
C TYR A 333 6.60 20.94 40.88
N THR A 334 7.50 20.92 39.87
CA THR A 334 7.28 20.03 38.72
C THR A 334 7.41 18.56 39.06
N GLN A 335 6.47 17.76 38.61
CA GLN A 335 6.47 16.29 38.70
C GLN A 335 6.84 15.62 37.39
N ASN A 336 7.46 16.37 36.51
CA ASN A 336 8.11 15.82 35.31
C ASN A 336 9.57 15.51 35.64
N ASP A 337 9.90 14.23 35.78
CA ASP A 337 11.23 13.78 36.20
C ASP A 337 12.34 14.28 35.26
N ALA A 338 12.06 14.31 33.95
CA ALA A 338 13.01 14.81 32.95
C ALA A 338 13.28 16.32 33.02
N ALA A 339 12.32 17.09 33.54
CA ALA A 339 12.40 18.55 33.63
C ALA A 339 12.79 19.04 35.05
N HIS A 340 12.68 18.18 36.04
CA HIS A 340 12.95 18.55 37.42
C HIS A 340 14.39 19.04 37.64
N GLU A 341 15.36 18.25 37.18
CA GLU A 341 16.79 18.59 37.32
C GLU A 341 17.22 19.77 36.44
N SER A 342 16.50 20.03 35.35
CA SER A 342 16.75 21.15 34.43
C SER A 342 15.94 22.41 34.74
N ASN A 343 15.40 22.55 35.95
CA ASN A 343 14.57 23.69 36.34
C ASN A 343 13.36 23.93 35.44
N GLY A 344 12.73 22.84 35.01
CA GLY A 344 11.58 22.84 34.11
C GLY A 344 11.93 22.88 32.63
N ASP A 345 13.18 23.04 32.22
CA ASP A 345 13.60 23.17 30.85
C ASP A 345 13.50 21.81 30.11
N LEU A 346 12.69 21.76 29.04
CA LEU A 346 12.53 20.63 28.14
C LEU A 346 13.50 20.71 26.95
N GLY A 347 14.28 21.77 26.85
CA GLY A 347 15.13 22.05 25.71
C GLY A 347 14.35 22.36 24.41
N TRP A 348 15.01 22.15 23.28
CA TRP A 348 14.41 22.32 21.96
C TRP A 348 13.62 21.08 21.56
N ILE A 349 12.30 21.21 21.48
CA ILE A 349 11.37 20.12 21.16
C ILE A 349 10.65 20.36 19.84
N THR A 350 10.27 19.26 19.16
CA THR A 350 9.34 19.28 18.03
C THR A 350 7.94 18.89 18.53
N LEU A 351 6.90 19.48 17.95
CA LEU A 351 5.53 19.27 18.43
C LEU A 351 4.85 18.02 17.86
N ALA A 352 5.40 17.41 16.81
CA ALA A 352 4.79 16.29 16.12
C ALA A 352 4.54 15.03 16.98
N LYS A 353 5.33 14.86 18.07
CA LYS A 353 5.24 13.71 18.99
C LYS A 353 4.69 14.08 20.35
N GLN A 354 4.24 15.34 20.53
CA GLN A 354 3.71 15.84 21.79
C GLN A 354 2.18 15.65 21.86
N ASP A 355 1.64 15.77 23.08
CA ASP A 355 0.18 15.78 23.26
C ASP A 355 -0.43 16.94 22.45
N PRO A 356 -1.58 16.72 21.77
CA PRO A 356 -2.20 17.76 20.95
C PRO A 356 -2.50 19.05 21.70
N GLY A 357 -3.03 18.96 22.94
CA GLY A 357 -3.33 20.12 23.78
C GLY A 357 -2.07 20.88 24.19
N PHE A 358 -0.97 20.16 24.48
CA PHE A 358 0.32 20.78 24.74
C PHE A 358 0.83 21.50 23.48
N SER A 359 0.76 20.86 22.34
CA SER A 359 1.23 21.41 21.05
C SER A 359 0.48 22.69 20.65
N GLU A 360 -0.83 22.72 20.90
CA GLU A 360 -1.67 23.88 20.64
C GLU A 360 -1.28 25.07 21.55
N GLN A 361 -1.08 24.80 22.85
CA GLN A 361 -0.65 25.83 23.79
C GLN A 361 0.73 26.39 23.41
N VAL A 362 1.71 25.55 23.08
CA VAL A 362 3.05 26.00 22.64
C VAL A 362 2.97 26.89 21.39
N LYS A 363 2.15 26.53 20.40
CA LYS A 363 1.99 27.31 19.17
C LYS A 363 1.33 28.68 19.40
N SER A 364 0.40 28.76 20.35
CA SER A 364 -0.37 29.98 20.63
C SER A 364 0.38 30.99 21.47
N LEU A 365 1.43 30.56 22.20
CA LEU A 365 2.18 31.44 23.10
C LEU A 365 3.21 32.30 22.38
N ALA A 366 3.27 33.56 22.76
CA ALA A 366 4.39 34.42 22.41
C ALA A 366 5.65 34.04 23.20
N ILE A 367 6.82 34.32 22.65
CA ILE A 367 8.11 34.07 23.31
C ILE A 367 8.18 34.84 24.63
N ASN A 368 8.72 34.22 25.67
CA ASN A 368 8.83 34.71 27.04
C ASN A 368 7.46 35.00 27.69
N LYS A 369 6.41 34.28 27.30
CA LYS A 369 5.11 34.33 27.95
C LYS A 369 4.78 32.97 28.56
N VAL A 370 4.21 33.03 29.79
CA VAL A 370 3.71 31.86 30.50
C VAL A 370 2.25 31.61 30.13
N SER A 371 1.88 30.36 29.91
CA SER A 371 0.49 29.95 29.65
C SER A 371 -0.40 30.10 30.89
N LYS A 372 -1.71 30.13 30.65
CA LYS A 372 -2.67 29.78 31.72
C LYS A 372 -2.55 28.28 32.05
N PRO A 373 -2.99 27.83 33.25
CA PRO A 373 -3.06 26.39 33.53
C PRO A 373 -3.95 25.68 32.53
N PHE A 374 -3.46 24.57 31.97
CA PHE A 374 -4.20 23.70 31.08
C PHE A 374 -3.93 22.24 31.40
N VAL A 375 -4.82 21.35 31.00
CA VAL A 375 -4.77 19.92 31.27
C VAL A 375 -4.42 19.12 30.01
N THR A 376 -3.59 18.10 30.20
CA THR A 376 -3.26 17.09 29.18
C THR A 376 -3.41 15.71 29.81
N LYS A 377 -3.11 14.65 29.03
CA LYS A 377 -3.08 13.28 29.55
C LYS A 377 -2.07 13.09 30.70
N SER A 378 -1.02 13.91 30.73
CA SER A 378 0.03 13.85 31.75
C SER A 378 -0.34 14.55 33.06
N GLY A 379 -1.34 15.42 33.05
CA GLY A 379 -1.78 16.23 34.20
C GLY A 379 -1.99 17.70 33.87
N TRP A 380 -2.13 18.52 34.92
CA TRP A 380 -2.23 19.97 34.81
C TRP A 380 -0.85 20.61 34.68
N GLN A 381 -0.73 21.64 33.84
CA GLN A 381 0.57 22.26 33.60
C GLN A 381 0.47 23.72 33.16
N ILE A 382 1.57 24.44 33.37
CA ILE A 382 1.89 25.71 32.74
C ILE A 382 3.19 25.57 31.97
N ILE A 383 3.32 26.30 30.87
CA ILE A 383 4.50 26.31 30.03
C ILE A 383 4.94 27.74 29.75
N GLU A 384 6.22 27.89 29.42
CA GLU A 384 6.76 29.10 28.85
C GLU A 384 7.58 28.76 27.61
N VAL A 385 7.38 29.50 26.52
CA VAL A 385 8.15 29.39 25.30
C VAL A 385 9.31 30.35 25.34
N LEU A 386 10.53 29.85 25.42
CA LEU A 386 11.76 30.65 25.47
C LEU A 386 12.26 31.01 24.08
N GLY A 387 11.93 30.24 23.07
CA GLY A 387 12.37 30.47 21.70
C GLY A 387 11.68 29.59 20.68
N LYS A 388 11.80 30.02 19.43
CA LYS A 388 11.32 29.28 18.24
C LYS A 388 12.40 29.33 17.16
N LYS A 389 12.70 28.21 16.54
CA LYS A 389 13.60 28.16 15.38
C LYS A 389 13.12 27.18 14.34
N LYS A 390 13.51 27.41 13.11
CA LYS A 390 13.29 26.51 11.99
C LYS A 390 14.60 25.77 11.72
N VAL A 391 14.54 24.45 11.72
CA VAL A 391 15.70 23.57 11.56
C VAL A 391 15.50 22.70 10.33
N ASP A 392 16.54 22.57 9.52
CA ASP A 392 16.56 21.59 8.43
C ASP A 392 16.61 20.18 9.00
N ASN A 393 15.54 19.44 8.76
CA ASN A 393 15.37 18.04 9.21
C ASN A 393 15.34 17.06 8.02
N THR A 394 15.78 17.49 6.85
CA THR A 394 15.69 16.73 5.60
C THR A 394 16.28 15.32 5.75
N GLN A 395 17.50 15.23 6.30
CA GLN A 395 18.17 13.94 6.48
C GLN A 395 17.42 12.99 7.43
N ALA A 396 16.90 13.53 8.54
CA ALA A 396 16.14 12.71 9.50
C ALA A 396 14.80 12.26 8.90
N TYR A 397 14.14 13.11 8.15
CA TYR A 397 12.92 12.81 7.42
C TYR A 397 13.16 11.71 6.36
N GLU A 398 14.21 11.83 5.55
CA GLU A 398 14.59 10.80 4.57
C GLU A 398 14.83 9.43 5.22
N ARG A 399 15.52 9.42 6.37
CA ARG A 399 15.73 8.18 7.13
C ARG A 399 14.45 7.59 7.66
N GLU A 400 13.52 8.41 8.13
CA GLU A 400 12.21 7.94 8.61
C GLU A 400 11.39 7.34 7.47
N VAL A 401 11.34 8.01 6.31
CA VAL A 401 10.67 7.50 5.10
C VAL A 401 11.30 6.20 4.62
N ALA A 402 12.64 6.12 4.59
CA ALA A 402 13.36 4.91 4.20
C ALA A 402 13.14 3.76 5.19
N ALA A 403 13.15 4.04 6.48
CA ALA A 403 12.88 3.05 7.52
C ALA A 403 11.46 2.49 7.40
N LYS A 404 10.47 3.35 7.15
CA LYS A 404 9.08 2.92 6.94
C LYS A 404 8.95 2.04 5.69
N ALA A 405 9.57 2.42 4.58
CA ALA A 405 9.54 1.64 3.34
C ALA A 405 10.22 0.28 3.50
N LEU A 406 11.41 0.24 4.14
CA LEU A 406 12.13 -1.00 4.42
C LEU A 406 11.36 -1.90 5.38
N PHE A 407 10.70 -1.33 6.40
CA PHE A 407 9.84 -2.08 7.31
C PHE A 407 8.69 -2.74 6.55
N GLN A 408 8.01 -2.01 5.68
CA GLN A 408 6.92 -2.56 4.86
C GLN A 408 7.42 -3.71 3.98
N GLN A 409 8.55 -3.53 3.30
CA GLN A 409 9.14 -4.58 2.46
C GLN A 409 9.50 -5.84 3.27
N LYS A 410 10.12 -5.68 4.44
CA LYS A 410 10.43 -6.81 5.32
C LYS A 410 9.17 -7.47 5.88
N ALA A 411 8.14 -6.68 6.19
CA ALA A 411 6.86 -7.20 6.66
C ALA A 411 6.18 -8.07 5.60
N GLU A 412 6.14 -7.63 4.35
CA GLU A 412 5.61 -8.41 3.24
C GLU A 412 6.38 -9.72 3.07
N GLN A 413 7.72 -9.67 3.09
CA GLN A 413 8.55 -10.88 3.00
C GLN A 413 8.32 -11.83 4.18
N ALA A 414 8.23 -11.30 5.40
CA ALA A 414 7.97 -12.10 6.59
C ALA A 414 6.59 -12.78 6.53
N VAL A 415 5.57 -12.07 6.05
CA VAL A 415 4.23 -12.64 5.83
C VAL A 415 4.28 -13.75 4.79
N GLN A 416 4.93 -13.54 3.65
CA GLN A 416 5.07 -14.57 2.60
C GLN A 416 5.79 -15.82 3.12
N THR A 417 6.90 -15.62 3.83
CA THR A 417 7.65 -16.74 4.44
C THR A 417 6.79 -17.50 5.44
N TRP A 418 6.09 -16.76 6.30
CA TRP A 418 5.19 -17.36 7.28
C TRP A 418 4.01 -18.10 6.61
N GLN A 419 3.41 -17.53 5.57
CA GLN A 419 2.34 -18.19 4.81
C GLN A 419 2.83 -19.50 4.16
N ALA A 420 4.03 -19.50 3.57
CA ALA A 420 4.63 -20.70 3.02
C ALA A 420 4.88 -21.76 4.12
N GLN A 421 5.36 -21.33 5.29
CA GLN A 421 5.57 -22.22 6.43
C GLN A 421 4.27 -22.87 6.90
N ILE A 422 3.23 -22.08 7.23
CA ILE A 422 1.95 -22.64 7.71
C ILE A 422 1.27 -23.52 6.67
N ARG A 423 1.48 -23.23 5.37
CA ARG A 423 1.00 -24.07 4.26
C ARG A 423 1.72 -25.43 4.25
N GLY A 424 3.06 -25.43 4.43
CA GLY A 424 3.88 -26.64 4.48
C GLY A 424 3.62 -27.52 5.73
N GLU A 425 3.26 -26.90 6.85
CA GLU A 425 2.92 -27.60 8.11
C GLU A 425 1.48 -28.15 8.14
N SER A 426 0.65 -27.79 7.15
CA SER A 426 -0.76 -28.18 7.11
C SER A 426 -1.02 -29.34 6.16
N TYR A 427 -1.94 -30.23 6.55
CA TYR A 427 -2.42 -31.24 5.62
C TYR A 427 -3.34 -30.61 4.58
N VAL A 428 -2.93 -30.66 3.32
CA VAL A 428 -3.72 -30.16 2.20
C VAL A 428 -3.78 -31.21 1.09
N LYS A 429 -5.00 -31.56 0.66
CA LYS A 429 -5.22 -32.49 -0.44
C LYS A 429 -6.17 -31.87 -1.45
N ILE A 430 -5.66 -31.55 -2.63
CA ILE A 430 -6.47 -31.07 -3.76
C ILE A 430 -7.04 -32.30 -4.48
N LEU A 431 -8.37 -32.38 -4.59
CA LEU A 431 -9.08 -33.53 -5.15
C LEU A 431 -9.32 -33.43 -6.65
N VAL A 432 -9.19 -32.22 -7.21
CA VAL A 432 -9.37 -31.91 -8.64
C VAL A 432 -7.99 -31.89 -9.31
N PRO A 433 -7.65 -32.89 -10.14
CA PRO A 433 -6.30 -33.04 -10.69
C PRO A 433 -5.80 -31.80 -11.46
N GLU A 434 -6.69 -31.16 -12.23
CA GLU A 434 -6.35 -29.99 -13.06
C GLU A 434 -5.98 -28.75 -12.25
N LEU A 435 -6.36 -28.73 -10.96
CA LEU A 435 -6.06 -27.62 -10.03
C LEU A 435 -4.82 -27.87 -9.16
N ARG A 436 -4.17 -29.02 -9.30
CA ARG A 436 -2.88 -29.30 -8.65
C ARG A 436 -1.80 -28.49 -9.34
N ASP A 437 -0.88 -27.96 -8.56
CA ASP A 437 0.36 -27.39 -9.09
C ASP A 437 1.39 -28.52 -9.23
N ASP A 438 1.91 -28.72 -10.43
CA ASP A 438 2.92 -29.75 -10.74
C ASP A 438 4.26 -29.57 -9.98
N ASN A 439 4.38 -28.54 -9.16
CA ASN A 439 5.60 -28.19 -8.41
C ASN A 439 5.47 -28.32 -6.88
N ILE A 440 4.36 -28.83 -6.32
CA ILE A 440 4.11 -28.79 -4.86
C ILE A 440 3.62 -30.15 -4.28
N ASP A 441 3.64 -31.26 -5.05
CA ASP A 441 3.39 -32.62 -4.51
C ASP A 441 4.68 -33.36 -4.17
#